data_a9554b083f8f991bc87df8c544b5f52b
#
_entry.id   a9554b083f8f991bc87df8c544b5f52b
#
_cell.length_a   1.000
_cell.length_b   1.000
_cell.length_c   1.000
_cell.angle_alpha   90.00
_cell.angle_beta   90.00
_cell.angle_gamma   90.00
#
_symmetry.space_group_name_H-M   'P 1'
#
loop_
_entity.id
_entity.type
_entity.pdbx_description
1 polymer ?
#
loop_
_entity_poly.entity_id
_entity_poly.type
_entity_poly.pdbx_seq_one_letter_code
_entity_poly.pdbx_strand_id
1 'polypeptide(L)'
;DKKEGMKESEILHPVLLSPRFSMDAFAADIWDVSQGQASEIYATAETFFQQTYMTEALTRLFAALELRLRGNGGEPIFSLQAASGYGKTHALIAAYHKATQWNARPIVMVGTALQATETLWGVLEEQLTGSRQLFRDNMPPGRNALRRLLSTQGTLLILIDELILYMARCLAL
;
A
#
# COMPACT_ATOMS: atom_id res chain seq x y z
N ASP A 1 -18.76 38.60 23.45
CA ASP A 1 -18.46 37.28 22.88
C ASP A 1 -17.47 37.44 21.74
N LYS A 2 -16.17 37.37 22.06
CA LYS A 2 -15.11 37.30 21.09
C LYS A 2 -15.02 35.82 20.61
N LYS A 3 -15.55 35.52 19.45
CA LYS A 3 -15.11 34.35 18.69
C LYS A 3 -13.69 34.63 18.24
N GLU A 4 -12.70 34.13 18.98
CA GLU A 4 -11.34 33.95 18.47
C GLU A 4 -11.41 32.93 17.32
N GLY A 5 -11.36 33.44 16.09
CA GLY A 5 -11.21 32.61 14.92
C GLY A 5 -9.83 31.93 15.00
N MET A 6 -9.81 30.64 14.99
CA MET A 6 -8.57 29.84 14.82
C MET A 6 -7.82 30.40 13.61
N LYS A 7 -6.51 30.66 13.75
CA LYS A 7 -5.68 31.11 12.63
C LYS A 7 -5.61 30.00 11.59
N GLU A 8 -5.65 30.34 10.30
CA GLU A 8 -5.53 29.37 9.19
C GLU A 8 -4.34 28.41 9.36
N SER A 9 -3.24 28.88 9.95
CA SER A 9 -2.05 28.08 10.27
C SER A 9 -2.28 26.96 11.30
N GLU A 10 -3.37 27.01 12.07
CA GLU A 10 -3.72 25.98 13.06
C GLU A 10 -4.59 24.87 12.46
N ILE A 11 -5.15 25.11 11.27
CA ILE A 11 -6.03 24.18 10.56
C ILE A 11 -5.27 23.40 9.50
N LEU A 12 -4.20 23.97 8.94
CA LEU A 12 -3.44 23.36 7.84
C LEU A 12 -2.29 22.50 8.36
N HIS A 13 -2.16 21.31 7.77
CA HIS A 13 -1.02 20.44 8.04
C HIS A 13 0.30 21.15 7.68
N PRO A 14 1.40 21.00 8.46
CA PRO A 14 2.68 21.68 8.23
C PRO A 14 3.22 21.56 6.79
N VAL A 15 2.93 20.47 6.09
CA VAL A 15 3.28 20.28 4.67
C VAL A 15 2.66 21.36 3.78
N LEU A 16 1.42 21.77 4.06
CA LEU A 16 0.70 22.78 3.28
C LEU A 16 1.23 24.19 3.50
N LEU A 17 2.00 24.40 4.58
CA LEU A 17 2.64 25.66 4.93
C LEU A 17 4.10 25.72 4.47
N SER A 18 4.63 24.63 3.92
CA SER A 18 6.01 24.57 3.42
C SER A 18 6.17 25.37 2.11
N PRO A 19 7.18 26.21 1.97
CA PRO A 19 7.51 26.89 0.70
C PRO A 19 7.92 25.90 -0.43
N ARG A 20 8.16 24.62 -0.11
CA ARG A 20 8.46 23.54 -1.07
C ARG A 20 7.23 22.71 -1.43
N PHE A 21 6.05 23.24 -1.19
CA PHE A 21 4.80 22.57 -1.55
C PHE A 21 4.71 22.41 -3.08
N SER A 22 4.86 21.18 -3.56
CA SER A 22 4.71 20.83 -4.97
C SER A 22 3.48 19.95 -5.15
N MET A 23 2.87 19.99 -6.34
CA MET A 23 1.76 19.08 -6.69
C MET A 23 2.17 17.60 -6.59
N ASP A 24 3.46 17.30 -6.74
CA ASP A 24 4.02 15.95 -6.60
C ASP A 24 3.86 15.40 -5.18
N ALA A 25 3.76 16.30 -4.17
CA ALA A 25 3.49 15.89 -2.79
C ALA A 25 2.09 15.25 -2.62
N PHE A 26 1.17 15.46 -3.58
CA PHE A 26 -0.16 14.86 -3.54
C PHE A 26 -0.28 13.59 -4.39
N ALA A 27 0.66 13.32 -5.26
CA ALA A 27 0.68 12.13 -6.09
C ALA A 27 1.35 10.98 -5.33
N ALA A 28 0.68 10.51 -4.26
CA ALA A 28 1.13 9.34 -3.54
C ALA A 28 0.96 8.10 -4.42
N ASP A 29 2.06 7.45 -4.80
CA ASP A 29 2.06 6.17 -5.50
C ASP A 29 2.83 5.13 -4.67
N ILE A 30 2.14 4.08 -4.25
CA ILE A 30 2.76 3.00 -3.47
C ILE A 30 3.73 2.18 -4.32
N TRP A 31 3.57 2.13 -5.64
CA TRP A 31 4.53 1.50 -6.53
C TRP A 31 5.88 2.20 -6.46
N ASP A 32 5.89 3.53 -6.62
CA ASP A 32 7.11 4.33 -6.54
C ASP A 32 7.80 4.20 -5.17
N VAL A 33 7.01 4.15 -4.09
CA VAL A 33 7.53 3.86 -2.74
C VAL A 33 8.23 2.51 -2.71
N SER A 34 7.61 1.47 -3.27
CA SER A 34 8.16 0.11 -3.29
C SER A 34 9.43 -0.03 -4.13
N GLN A 35 9.58 0.82 -5.17
CA GLN A 35 10.74 0.86 -6.06
C GLN A 35 11.85 1.82 -5.58
N GLY A 36 11.63 2.55 -4.47
CA GLY A 36 12.57 3.55 -3.99
C GLY A 36 12.65 4.80 -4.87
N GLN A 37 11.61 5.09 -5.65
CA GLN A 37 11.51 6.21 -6.59
C GLN A 37 10.57 7.31 -6.10
N ALA A 38 9.97 7.13 -4.93
CA ALA A 38 9.04 8.08 -4.36
C ALA A 38 9.69 9.41 -4.00
N SER A 39 8.89 10.48 -3.98
CA SER A 39 9.32 11.78 -3.48
C SER A 39 9.79 11.69 -2.02
N GLU A 40 10.61 12.65 -1.58
CA GLU A 40 11.23 12.67 -0.24
C GLU A 40 10.23 12.47 0.90
N ILE A 41 9.01 12.96 0.75
CA ILE A 41 7.92 12.84 1.73
C ILE A 41 7.51 11.39 1.95
N TYR A 42 7.55 10.58 0.89
CA TYR A 42 7.10 9.18 0.90
C TYR A 42 8.25 8.17 0.96
N ALA A 43 9.50 8.62 0.82
CA ALA A 43 10.66 7.75 0.62
C ALA A 43 11.00 6.90 1.85
N THR A 44 10.85 7.45 3.06
CA THR A 44 11.18 6.76 4.30
C THR A 44 10.03 6.76 5.31
N ALA A 45 10.02 5.76 6.18
CA ALA A 45 9.03 5.71 7.27
C ALA A 45 9.10 6.96 8.16
N GLU A 46 10.30 7.45 8.44
CA GLU A 46 10.50 8.62 9.30
C GLU A 46 9.88 9.87 8.70
N THR A 47 10.26 10.24 7.48
CA THR A 47 9.71 11.43 6.79
C THR A 47 8.22 11.33 6.58
N PHE A 48 7.74 10.13 6.21
CA PHE A 48 6.33 9.87 5.98
C PHE A 48 5.49 10.07 7.25
N PHE A 49 5.88 9.46 8.38
CA PHE A 49 5.10 9.55 9.62
C PHE A 49 5.22 10.90 10.33
N GLN A 50 6.28 11.67 10.11
CA GLN A 50 6.35 13.07 10.58
C GLN A 50 5.28 13.97 9.97
N GLN A 51 4.80 13.61 8.78
CA GLN A 51 3.82 14.39 8.01
C GLN A 51 2.45 13.70 7.90
N THR A 52 2.30 12.53 8.48
CA THR A 52 1.06 11.76 8.45
C THR A 52 0.23 12.02 9.71
N TYR A 53 -0.98 12.54 9.52
CA TYR A 53 -1.93 12.61 10.61
C TYR A 53 -2.51 11.23 10.91
N MET A 54 -2.30 10.75 12.13
CA MET A 54 -2.79 9.43 12.59
C MET A 54 -4.27 9.51 12.94
N THR A 55 -5.12 9.25 11.95
CA THR A 55 -6.56 9.17 12.15
C THR A 55 -6.94 7.94 12.98
N GLU A 56 -8.11 7.99 13.63
CA GLU A 56 -8.64 6.82 14.35
C GLU A 56 -8.81 5.60 13.42
N ALA A 57 -9.24 5.81 12.17
CA ALA A 57 -9.38 4.76 11.17
C ALA A 57 -8.03 4.10 10.84
N LEU A 58 -6.98 4.89 10.65
CA LEU A 58 -5.63 4.38 10.39
C LEU A 58 -5.07 3.62 11.59
N THR A 59 -5.31 4.13 12.80
CA THR A 59 -4.91 3.47 14.05
C THR A 59 -5.60 2.12 14.21
N ARG A 60 -6.91 2.03 13.94
CA ARG A 60 -7.66 0.77 13.96
C ARG A 60 -7.16 -0.23 12.90
N LEU A 61 -6.88 0.26 11.69
CA LEU A 61 -6.31 -0.56 10.64
C LEU A 61 -4.97 -1.17 11.07
N PHE A 62 -4.08 -0.36 11.65
CA PHE A 62 -2.77 -0.84 12.12
C PHE A 62 -2.91 -1.88 13.22
N ALA A 63 -3.79 -1.67 14.20
CA ALA A 63 -4.02 -2.64 15.25
C ALA A 63 -4.52 -3.99 14.70
N ALA A 64 -5.42 -3.95 13.71
CA ALA A 64 -5.94 -5.15 13.06
C ALA A 64 -4.89 -5.88 12.23
N LEU A 65 -4.07 -5.14 11.45
CA LEU A 65 -2.95 -5.70 10.67
C LEU A 65 -1.89 -6.32 11.61
N GLU A 66 -1.50 -5.62 12.66
CA GLU A 66 -0.53 -6.11 13.62
C GLU A 66 -0.99 -7.40 14.30
N LEU A 67 -2.24 -7.44 14.75
CA LEU A 67 -2.85 -8.63 15.36
C LEU A 67 -2.72 -9.84 14.41
N ARG A 68 -3.05 -9.65 13.13
CA ARG A 68 -2.98 -10.69 12.11
C ARG A 68 -1.55 -11.11 11.80
N LEU A 69 -0.66 -10.16 11.55
CA LEU A 69 0.72 -10.41 11.11
C LEU A 69 1.59 -11.06 12.21
N ARG A 70 1.27 -10.76 13.47
CA ARG A 70 1.90 -11.44 14.62
C ARG A 70 1.33 -12.82 14.92
N GLY A 71 0.36 -13.31 14.15
CA GLY A 71 -0.24 -14.62 14.36
C GLY A 71 -1.23 -14.72 15.52
N ASN A 72 -1.67 -13.58 16.06
CA ASN A 72 -2.58 -13.51 17.20
C ASN A 72 -4.07 -13.57 16.81
N GLY A 73 -4.37 -14.03 15.59
CA GLY A 73 -5.73 -14.09 15.02
C GLY A 73 -6.02 -12.93 14.08
N GLY A 74 -7.29 -12.55 13.96
CA GLY A 74 -7.77 -11.48 13.08
C GLY A 74 -7.98 -11.92 11.62
N GLU A 75 -8.60 -11.03 10.85
CA GLU A 75 -8.96 -11.28 9.46
C GLU A 75 -7.71 -11.29 8.56
N PRO A 76 -7.66 -12.20 7.56
CA PRO A 76 -6.53 -12.26 6.62
C PRO A 76 -6.65 -11.27 5.47
N ILE A 77 -7.82 -10.69 5.24
CA ILE A 77 -8.12 -9.79 4.11
C ILE A 77 -8.79 -8.53 4.64
N PHE A 78 -8.28 -7.39 4.22
CA PHE A 78 -8.81 -6.06 4.52
C PHE A 78 -9.16 -5.35 3.22
N SER A 79 -10.38 -4.81 3.13
CA SER A 79 -10.82 -3.99 2.00
C SER A 79 -10.96 -2.53 2.43
N LEU A 80 -10.17 -1.65 1.82
CA LEU A 80 -10.25 -0.20 2.05
C LEU A 80 -11.23 0.41 1.05
N GLN A 81 -12.41 0.78 1.54
CA GLN A 81 -13.47 1.37 0.73
C GLN A 81 -13.67 2.83 1.11
N ALA A 82 -13.42 3.73 0.17
CA ALA A 82 -13.67 5.16 0.30
C ALA A 82 -13.71 5.80 -1.09
N ALA A 83 -14.29 6.98 -1.21
CA ALA A 83 -14.25 7.77 -2.44
C ALA A 83 -12.80 8.10 -2.85
N SER A 84 -12.61 8.58 -4.08
CA SER A 84 -11.30 9.06 -4.54
C SER A 84 -10.81 10.22 -3.67
N GLY A 85 -9.51 10.28 -3.38
CA GLY A 85 -8.92 11.33 -2.54
C GLY A 85 -9.03 11.12 -1.03
N TYR A 86 -9.72 10.09 -0.55
CA TYR A 86 -9.89 9.82 0.89
C TYR A 86 -8.74 9.01 1.54
N GLY A 87 -7.54 9.06 0.95
CA GLY A 87 -6.33 8.54 1.60
C GLY A 87 -6.15 7.01 1.56
N LYS A 88 -6.81 6.27 0.64
CA LYS A 88 -6.61 4.81 0.52
C LYS A 88 -5.16 4.45 0.22
N THR A 89 -4.58 5.03 -0.82
CA THR A 89 -3.16 4.84 -1.18
C THR A 89 -2.23 5.27 -0.05
N HIS A 90 -2.53 6.39 0.62
CA HIS A 90 -1.79 6.84 1.79
C HIS A 90 -1.80 5.82 2.94
N ALA A 91 -2.96 5.18 3.20
CA ALA A 91 -3.07 4.12 4.21
C ALA A 91 -2.26 2.86 3.81
N LEU A 92 -2.20 2.53 2.52
CA LEU A 92 -1.36 1.42 2.02
C LEU A 92 0.13 1.74 2.17
N ILE A 93 0.57 2.98 1.86
CA ILE A 93 1.95 3.44 2.08
C ILE A 93 2.29 3.41 3.57
N ALA A 94 1.37 3.85 4.43
CA ALA A 94 1.54 3.76 5.87
C ALA A 94 1.75 2.33 6.35
N ALA A 95 0.96 1.37 5.84
CA ALA A 95 1.12 -0.05 6.14
C ALA A 95 2.42 -0.63 5.58
N TYR A 96 2.84 -0.21 4.39
CA TYR A 96 4.12 -0.57 3.79
C TYR A 96 5.30 -0.20 4.71
N HIS A 97 5.34 1.05 5.17
CA HIS A 97 6.39 1.52 6.08
C HIS A 97 6.35 0.86 7.46
N LYS A 98 5.17 0.42 7.90
CA LYS A 98 5.02 -0.32 9.17
C LYS A 98 5.37 -1.80 9.07
N ALA A 99 5.41 -2.39 7.88
CA ALA A 99 5.55 -3.83 7.68
C ALA A 99 6.74 -4.45 8.42
N THR A 100 7.91 -3.78 8.40
CA THR A 100 9.11 -4.24 9.09
C THR A 100 8.95 -4.31 10.60
N GLN A 101 8.21 -3.38 11.21
CA GLN A 101 7.91 -3.37 12.64
C GLN A 101 7.00 -4.55 13.06
N TRP A 102 6.25 -5.10 12.12
CA TRP A 102 5.42 -6.29 12.30
C TRP A 102 6.11 -7.58 11.86
N ASN A 103 7.41 -7.50 11.53
CA ASN A 103 8.19 -8.61 10.99
C ASN A 103 7.53 -9.24 9.75
N ALA A 104 6.97 -8.39 8.89
CA ALA A 104 6.32 -8.79 7.65
C ALA A 104 7.07 -8.22 6.44
N ARG A 105 7.14 -9.02 5.37
CA ARG A 105 7.66 -8.58 4.07
C ARG A 105 6.52 -7.96 3.26
N PRO A 106 6.57 -6.67 2.88
CA PRO A 106 5.57 -6.07 2.03
C PRO A 106 5.74 -6.54 0.57
N ILE A 107 4.63 -6.84 -0.08
CA ILE A 107 4.51 -7.11 -1.51
C ILE A 107 3.53 -6.08 -2.06
N VAL A 108 3.89 -5.38 -3.12
CA VAL A 108 3.08 -4.28 -3.69
C VAL A 108 2.63 -4.63 -5.10
N MET A 109 1.34 -4.51 -5.35
CA MET A 109 0.73 -4.62 -6.68
C MET A 109 -0.18 -3.42 -6.92
N VAL A 110 0.06 -2.70 -8.02
CA VAL A 110 -0.74 -1.52 -8.38
C VAL A 110 -1.35 -1.75 -9.75
N GLY A 111 -2.66 -1.72 -9.81
CA GLY A 111 -3.40 -2.04 -11.03
C GLY A 111 -3.05 -1.16 -12.23
N THR A 112 -2.67 0.09 -12.02
CA THR A 112 -2.21 1.01 -13.08
C THR A 112 -0.80 0.72 -13.56
N ALA A 113 0.08 0.20 -12.71
CA ALA A 113 1.45 -0.15 -13.05
C ALA A 113 1.57 -1.50 -13.80
N LEU A 114 0.60 -2.40 -13.62
CA LEU A 114 0.59 -3.71 -14.28
C LEU A 114 0.16 -3.58 -15.74
N GLN A 115 0.85 -4.29 -16.64
CA GLN A 115 0.40 -4.45 -18.02
C GLN A 115 -0.75 -5.46 -18.11
N ALA A 116 -1.62 -5.32 -19.13
CA ALA A 116 -2.74 -6.25 -19.31
C ALA A 116 -2.30 -7.70 -19.64
N THR A 117 -1.07 -7.88 -20.12
CA THR A 117 -0.43 -9.18 -20.37
C THR A 117 0.23 -9.79 -19.15
N GLU A 118 0.38 -9.03 -18.06
CA GLU A 118 0.94 -9.52 -16.81
C GLU A 118 -0.14 -10.15 -15.94
N THR A 119 0.20 -11.20 -15.24
CA THR A 119 -0.70 -11.86 -14.30
C THR A 119 -0.33 -11.46 -12.86
N LEU A 120 -1.33 -11.28 -12.00
CA LEU A 120 -1.11 -10.98 -10.58
C LEU A 120 -0.24 -12.03 -9.88
N TRP A 121 -0.43 -13.30 -10.25
CA TRP A 121 0.37 -14.40 -9.69
C TRP A 121 1.80 -14.44 -10.22
N GLY A 122 2.03 -14.04 -11.47
CA GLY A 122 3.38 -13.89 -12.01
C GLY A 122 4.16 -12.76 -11.36
N VAL A 123 3.50 -11.61 -11.14
CA VAL A 123 4.09 -10.48 -10.41
C VAL A 123 4.36 -10.83 -8.94
N LEU A 124 3.44 -11.55 -8.31
CA LEU A 124 3.62 -12.05 -6.94
C LEU A 124 4.86 -12.98 -6.86
N GLU A 125 4.96 -13.94 -7.78
CA GLU A 125 6.11 -14.85 -7.83
C GLU A 125 7.41 -14.09 -7.99
N GLU A 126 7.47 -13.15 -8.93
CA GLU A 126 8.67 -12.36 -9.21
C GLU A 126 9.12 -11.55 -7.99
N GLN A 127 8.20 -10.89 -7.30
CA GLN A 127 8.55 -10.15 -6.07
C GLN A 127 9.02 -11.08 -4.95
N LEU A 128 8.53 -12.32 -4.89
CA LEU A 128 8.91 -13.28 -3.86
C LEU A 128 10.22 -14.01 -4.15
N THR A 129 10.49 -14.36 -5.42
CA THR A 129 11.59 -15.26 -5.83
C THR A 129 12.62 -14.62 -6.76
N GLY A 130 12.33 -13.43 -7.29
CA GLY A 130 13.16 -12.76 -8.31
C GLY A 130 12.98 -13.31 -9.72
N SER A 131 12.00 -14.19 -9.96
CA SER A 131 11.77 -14.78 -11.28
C SER A 131 10.32 -15.22 -11.46
N ARG A 132 9.88 -15.38 -12.74
CA ARG A 132 8.55 -15.89 -13.11
C ARG A 132 8.71 -17.27 -13.74
N GLN A 133 8.94 -18.30 -12.95
CA GLN A 133 9.20 -19.65 -13.46
C GLN A 133 8.07 -20.63 -13.18
N LEU A 134 7.39 -20.49 -12.06
CA LEU A 134 6.31 -21.40 -11.64
C LEU A 134 4.97 -21.02 -12.28
N PHE A 135 4.72 -19.74 -12.48
CA PHE A 135 3.44 -19.20 -12.95
C PHE A 135 3.60 -18.50 -14.30
N ARG A 136 4.10 -19.25 -15.30
CA ARG A 136 4.35 -18.70 -16.64
C ARG A 136 3.11 -18.54 -17.48
N ASP A 137 2.09 -19.34 -17.20
CA ASP A 137 0.86 -19.38 -18.00
C ASP A 137 -0.12 -18.30 -17.56
N ASN A 138 -0.99 -17.88 -18.47
CA ASN A 138 -2.10 -16.98 -18.17
C ASN A 138 -3.20 -17.64 -17.31
N MET A 139 -3.09 -18.94 -17.05
CA MET A 139 -4.01 -19.67 -16.18
C MET A 139 -3.70 -19.41 -14.70
N PRO A 140 -4.70 -19.13 -13.87
CA PRO A 140 -4.49 -18.97 -12.43
C PRO A 140 -3.88 -20.23 -11.82
N PRO A 141 -2.88 -20.08 -10.94
CA PRO A 141 -2.28 -21.22 -10.26
C PRO A 141 -3.28 -21.90 -9.34
N GLY A 142 -3.22 -23.22 -9.29
CA GLY A 142 -4.01 -23.98 -8.34
C GLY A 142 -3.61 -23.69 -6.89
N ARG A 143 -4.56 -23.91 -5.95
CA ARG A 143 -4.38 -23.66 -4.50
C ARG A 143 -3.09 -24.26 -3.93
N ASN A 144 -2.71 -25.46 -4.36
CA ASN A 144 -1.52 -26.15 -3.84
C ASN A 144 -0.21 -25.49 -4.33
N ALA A 145 -0.19 -24.96 -5.55
CA ALA A 145 0.96 -24.25 -6.08
C ALA A 145 1.19 -22.93 -5.35
N LEU A 146 0.12 -22.12 -5.14
CA LEU A 146 0.18 -20.90 -4.32
C LEU A 146 0.62 -21.22 -2.89
N ARG A 147 0.05 -22.25 -2.25
CA ARG A 147 0.44 -22.64 -0.90
C ARG A 147 1.93 -22.96 -0.81
N ARG A 148 2.49 -23.72 -1.76
CA ARG A 148 3.92 -24.04 -1.78
C ARG A 148 4.78 -22.79 -1.90
N LEU A 149 4.42 -21.87 -2.78
CA LEU A 149 5.14 -20.60 -2.93
C LEU A 149 5.12 -19.80 -1.62
N LEU A 150 3.93 -19.59 -1.06
CA LEU A 150 3.75 -18.71 0.10
C LEU A 150 4.31 -19.30 1.40
N SER A 151 4.26 -20.63 1.59
CA SER A 151 4.68 -21.29 2.84
C SER A 151 6.17 -21.15 3.17
N THR A 152 6.99 -20.82 2.18
CA THR A 152 8.44 -20.64 2.34
C THR A 152 8.89 -19.21 2.57
N GLN A 153 7.96 -18.24 2.53
CA GLN A 153 8.27 -16.80 2.48
C GLN A 153 8.18 -16.07 3.82
N GLY A 154 7.79 -16.75 4.90
CA GLY A 154 7.54 -16.10 6.18
C GLY A 154 6.24 -15.29 6.18
N THR A 155 6.17 -14.26 7.02
CA THR A 155 5.00 -13.39 7.12
C THR A 155 4.99 -12.38 6.00
N LEU A 156 3.89 -12.34 5.23
CA LEU A 156 3.72 -11.43 4.09
C LEU A 156 2.59 -10.44 4.35
N LEU A 157 2.81 -9.19 3.94
CA LEU A 157 1.80 -8.16 3.82
C LEU A 157 1.62 -7.82 2.34
N ILE A 158 0.56 -8.30 1.72
CA ILE A 158 0.27 -8.05 0.31
C ILE A 158 -0.62 -6.82 0.21
N LEU A 159 -0.13 -5.77 -0.42
CA LEU A 159 -0.77 -4.48 -0.62
C LEU A 159 -1.17 -4.34 -2.09
N ILE A 160 -2.47 -4.19 -2.34
CA ILE A 160 -3.00 -4.09 -3.70
C ILE A 160 -3.76 -2.77 -3.82
N ASP A 161 -3.34 -1.92 -4.74
CA ASP A 161 -4.04 -0.69 -5.09
C ASP A 161 -4.59 -0.76 -6.52
N GLU A 162 -5.68 -0.06 -6.77
CA GLU A 162 -6.29 0.12 -8.09
C GLU A 162 -6.55 -1.19 -8.88
N LEU A 163 -6.81 -2.30 -8.19
CA LEU A 163 -7.06 -3.62 -8.80
C LEU A 163 -8.16 -3.59 -9.88
N ILE A 164 -9.19 -2.77 -9.68
CA ILE A 164 -10.31 -2.65 -10.64
C ILE A 164 -9.83 -2.15 -12.00
N LEU A 165 -8.85 -1.24 -12.04
CA LEU A 165 -8.31 -0.72 -13.30
C LEU A 165 -7.54 -1.79 -14.07
N TYR A 166 -6.79 -2.66 -13.37
CA TYR A 166 -6.17 -3.82 -13.99
C TYR A 166 -7.22 -4.78 -14.56
N MET A 167 -8.24 -5.14 -13.76
CA MET A 167 -9.31 -6.04 -14.19
C MET A 167 -10.06 -5.50 -15.41
N ALA A 168 -10.37 -4.20 -15.43
CA ALA A 168 -11.04 -3.57 -16.57
C ALA A 168 -10.20 -3.66 -17.85
N ARG A 169 -8.88 -3.50 -17.77
CA ARG A 169 -7.97 -3.67 -18.91
C ARG A 169 -7.89 -5.10 -19.40
N CYS A 170 -7.86 -6.09 -18.49
CA CYS A 170 -7.86 -7.50 -18.86
C CYS A 170 -9.16 -7.94 -19.56
N LEU A 171 -10.30 -7.29 -19.24
CA LEU A 171 -11.60 -7.60 -19.87
C LEU A 171 -11.78 -6.91 -21.22
N ALA A 172 -10.96 -5.91 -21.55
CA ALA A 172 -11.01 -5.18 -22.81
C ALA A 172 -10.15 -5.81 -23.94
N LEU A 173 -9.41 -6.88 -23.63
CA LEU A 173 -8.63 -7.69 -24.57
C LEU A 173 -9.44 -8.88 -25.07
#